data_a225777c75562e440ddbd0b56fdb323f
#
_entry.id   a225777c75562e440ddbd0b56fdb323f
#
_cell.length_a   1.000
_cell.length_b   1.000
_cell.length_c   1.000
_cell.angle_alpha   90.00
_cell.angle_beta   90.00
_cell.angle_gamma   90.00
#
_symmetry.space_group_name_H-M   'P 1'
#
loop_
_entity.id
_entity.type
_entity.pdbx_description
1 polymer ?
#
loop_
_entity_poly.entity_id
_entity_poly.type
_entity_poly.pdbx_seq_one_letter_code
_entity_poly.pdbx_strand_id
1 'polypeptide(L)'
;MSTRWSGYLPVGREAGYGGPVAMTEAPGSTKDRVLDAALASFGTAGYDGTSLDDLAVGLGIRKQTILYHFVSKRGLLNAVVDRCAGEMVSALEEALVEDQPDGDRVEAMVRAVFRVALDQPVLLGLLREVSRPNSPGAQRLRGHLEPLLARARVWMEAEMAAGRMRRTDAQLLLLSAYSTVVGVATEIEVLRAAGVGPTLRPVVQRRRELLRFLRASVDPAT
;
A
#
# COMPACT_ATOMS: atom_id res chain seq x y z
N MET A 1 2.21 4.22 19.79
CA MET A 1 0.89 4.79 20.13
C MET A 1 -0.01 4.57 18.93
N SER A 2 -1.03 3.75 19.11
CA SER A 2 -1.87 3.18 18.07
C SER A 2 -2.97 4.17 17.68
N THR A 3 -2.99 4.67 16.45
CA THR A 3 -4.11 5.43 15.91
C THR A 3 -5.04 4.48 15.15
N ARG A 4 -6.08 4.09 15.84
CA ARG A 4 -7.14 3.22 15.35
C ARG A 4 -8.06 4.01 14.41
N TRP A 5 -8.07 3.66 13.13
CA TRP A 5 -9.11 4.10 12.20
C TRP A 5 -10.38 3.28 12.44
N SER A 6 -11.36 3.91 13.09
CA SER A 6 -12.74 3.43 13.17
C SER A 6 -13.64 4.50 12.53
N GLY A 7 -14.14 4.25 11.35
CA GLY A 7 -15.03 5.17 10.64
C GLY A 7 -15.72 4.55 9.45
N TYR A 8 -16.43 3.44 9.63
CA TYR A 8 -17.53 3.02 8.76
C TYR A 8 -18.72 3.89 9.09
N LEU A 9 -19.25 4.62 8.11
CA LEU A 9 -20.50 5.37 8.25
C LEU A 9 -21.68 4.40 8.13
N PRO A 10 -22.57 4.30 9.13
CA PRO A 10 -23.88 3.69 8.94
C PRO A 10 -24.84 4.72 8.35
N VAL A 11 -25.55 4.33 7.29
CA VAL A 11 -26.77 4.98 6.82
C VAL A 11 -27.88 4.67 7.81
N GLY A 12 -28.45 5.69 8.45
CA GLY A 12 -29.62 5.54 9.33
C GLY A 12 -30.01 6.86 9.95
N ARG A 13 -31.12 7.45 9.47
CA ARG A 13 -31.79 8.60 10.09
C ARG A 13 -32.29 8.24 11.48
N GLU A 14 -32.08 9.11 12.45
CA GLU A 14 -33.17 9.67 13.25
C GLU A 14 -32.71 10.90 14.06
N ALA A 15 -33.63 11.81 14.23
CA ALA A 15 -33.43 13.14 14.81
C ALA A 15 -33.41 13.10 16.33
N GLY A 16 -32.55 13.94 16.94
CA GLY A 16 -32.58 14.19 18.40
C GLY A 16 -31.62 15.28 18.83
N TYR A 17 -32.14 16.38 19.24
CA TYR A 17 -31.63 17.62 19.85
C TYR A 17 -30.33 17.54 20.68
N GLY A 18 -29.45 18.55 20.47
CA GLY A 18 -28.93 19.34 21.62
C GLY A 18 -27.45 19.31 21.89
N GLY A 19 -26.78 20.43 21.72
CA GLY A 19 -25.55 20.83 22.34
C GLY A 19 -24.37 21.02 21.37
N PRO A 20 -23.55 22.07 21.54
CA PRO A 20 -22.39 22.29 20.70
C PRO A 20 -21.35 21.20 21.01
N VAL A 21 -21.25 20.23 20.13
CA VAL A 21 -20.14 19.28 20.14
C VAL A 21 -18.90 20.09 19.80
N ALA A 22 -17.99 20.22 20.74
CA ALA A 22 -16.66 20.76 20.52
C ALA A 22 -16.07 20.05 19.30
N MET A 23 -15.87 20.80 18.22
CA MET A 23 -15.14 20.33 17.04
C MET A 23 -13.70 20.07 17.50
N THR A 24 -13.41 18.82 17.79
CA THR A 24 -12.02 18.37 17.92
C THR A 24 -11.40 18.57 16.53
N GLU A 25 -10.51 19.54 16.41
CA GLU A 25 -9.76 19.80 15.17
C GLU A 25 -9.10 18.50 14.73
N ALA A 26 -9.53 17.97 13.58
CA ALA A 26 -8.86 16.86 12.93
C ALA A 26 -7.48 17.37 12.46
N PRO A 27 -6.37 16.71 12.82
CA PRO A 27 -5.05 17.11 12.36
C PRO A 27 -4.91 16.78 10.87
N GLY A 28 -4.91 17.80 10.02
CA GLY A 28 -4.65 17.67 8.60
C GLY A 28 -5.17 18.86 7.81
N SER A 29 -4.38 19.33 6.86
CA SER A 29 -4.78 20.38 5.94
C SER A 29 -5.97 19.91 5.08
N THR A 30 -6.72 20.84 4.49
CA THR A 30 -7.78 20.49 3.51
C THR A 30 -7.23 19.60 2.39
N LYS A 31 -5.98 19.82 1.99
CA LYS A 31 -5.27 19.01 1.00
C LYS A 31 -5.15 17.55 1.47
N ASP A 32 -4.77 17.33 2.73
CA ASP A 32 -4.60 15.97 3.28
C ASP A 32 -5.94 15.25 3.40
N ARG A 33 -6.99 15.95 3.86
CA ARG A 33 -8.35 15.40 3.89
C ARG A 33 -8.84 14.97 2.51
N VAL A 34 -8.52 15.74 1.47
CA VAL A 34 -8.88 15.40 0.08
C VAL A 34 -8.08 14.18 -0.38
N LEU A 35 -6.79 14.08 -0.04
CA LEU A 35 -5.96 12.92 -0.39
C LEU A 35 -6.47 11.65 0.30
N ASP A 36 -6.88 11.70 1.57
CA ASP A 36 -7.43 10.57 2.30
C ASP A 36 -8.74 10.08 1.70
N ALA A 37 -9.66 10.99 1.43
CA ALA A 37 -10.93 10.66 0.80
C ALA A 37 -10.74 10.10 -0.63
N ALA A 38 -9.79 10.66 -1.38
CA ALA A 38 -9.46 10.20 -2.73
C ALA A 38 -8.81 8.80 -2.70
N LEU A 39 -7.90 8.53 -1.75
CA LEU A 39 -7.32 7.20 -1.54
C LEU A 39 -8.43 6.17 -1.28
N ALA A 40 -9.36 6.47 -0.37
CA ALA A 40 -10.48 5.60 -0.07
C ALA A 40 -11.35 5.33 -1.30
N SER A 41 -11.69 6.38 -2.07
CA SER A 41 -12.53 6.25 -3.26
C SER A 41 -11.84 5.51 -4.41
N PHE A 42 -10.60 5.88 -4.74
CA PHE A 42 -9.84 5.19 -5.80
C PHE A 42 -9.56 3.72 -5.44
N GLY A 43 -9.30 3.41 -4.18
CA GLY A 43 -9.04 2.04 -3.73
C GLY A 43 -10.28 1.14 -3.69
N THR A 44 -11.49 1.71 -3.60
CA THR A 44 -12.74 0.95 -3.52
C THR A 44 -13.54 0.96 -4.82
N ALA A 45 -13.74 2.14 -5.41
CA ALA A 45 -14.55 2.34 -6.62
C ALA A 45 -13.70 2.39 -7.91
N GLY A 46 -12.39 2.46 -7.78
CA GLY A 46 -11.46 2.64 -8.90
C GLY A 46 -11.43 4.08 -9.43
N TYR A 47 -10.58 4.30 -10.44
CA TYR A 47 -10.44 5.63 -11.03
C TYR A 47 -11.74 6.08 -11.68
N ASP A 48 -12.34 5.26 -12.53
CA ASP A 48 -13.54 5.65 -13.29
C ASP A 48 -14.75 5.85 -12.39
N GLY A 49 -14.91 5.03 -11.36
CA GLY A 49 -16.01 5.12 -10.39
C GLY A 49 -15.89 6.27 -9.39
N THR A 50 -14.76 6.96 -9.31
CA THR A 50 -14.57 8.10 -8.40
C THR A 50 -15.03 9.41 -9.09
N SER A 51 -15.84 10.23 -8.41
CA SER A 51 -16.27 11.56 -8.83
C SER A 51 -15.68 12.65 -7.94
N LEU A 52 -15.16 13.74 -8.54
CA LEU A 52 -14.71 14.91 -7.78
C LEU A 52 -15.87 15.64 -7.08
N ASP A 53 -17.07 15.55 -7.65
CA ASP A 53 -18.26 16.14 -7.04
C ASP A 53 -18.68 15.38 -5.79
N ASP A 54 -18.67 14.04 -5.85
CA ASP A 54 -18.99 13.19 -4.69
C ASP A 54 -17.95 13.34 -3.57
N LEU A 55 -16.68 13.43 -3.93
CA LEU A 55 -15.60 13.73 -2.96
C LEU A 55 -15.81 15.08 -2.28
N ALA A 56 -16.17 16.11 -3.06
CA ALA A 56 -16.41 17.44 -2.54
C ALA A 56 -17.61 17.47 -1.57
N VAL A 57 -18.71 16.82 -1.96
CA VAL A 57 -19.90 16.66 -1.11
C VAL A 57 -19.55 15.92 0.19
N GLY A 58 -18.87 14.79 0.09
CA GLY A 58 -18.47 13.98 1.26
C GLY A 58 -17.55 14.73 2.24
N LEU A 59 -16.75 15.66 1.74
CA LEU A 59 -15.84 16.48 2.55
C LEU A 59 -16.46 17.82 3.03
N GLY A 60 -17.65 18.18 2.56
CA GLY A 60 -18.29 19.46 2.85
C GLY A 60 -17.55 20.67 2.25
N ILE A 61 -16.88 20.49 1.10
CA ILE A 61 -16.12 21.53 0.40
C ILE A 61 -16.64 21.72 -1.03
N ARG A 62 -16.18 22.77 -1.72
CA ARG A 62 -16.49 22.97 -3.14
C ARG A 62 -15.53 22.18 -4.03
N LYS A 63 -15.99 21.67 -5.17
CA LYS A 63 -15.17 21.01 -6.19
C LYS A 63 -13.96 21.88 -6.60
N GLN A 64 -14.16 23.21 -6.68
CA GLN A 64 -13.09 24.15 -7.00
C GLN A 64 -11.93 24.10 -5.99
N THR A 65 -12.22 23.79 -4.74
CA THR A 65 -11.16 23.61 -3.71
C THR A 65 -10.28 22.41 -4.05
N ILE A 66 -10.88 21.31 -4.50
CA ILE A 66 -10.11 20.12 -4.95
C ILE A 66 -9.29 20.47 -6.19
N LEU A 67 -9.92 21.15 -7.18
CA LEU A 67 -9.23 21.54 -8.42
C LEU A 67 -8.12 22.58 -8.18
N TYR A 68 -8.26 23.44 -7.19
CA TYR A 68 -7.21 24.38 -6.79
C TYR A 68 -5.93 23.64 -6.35
N HIS A 69 -6.06 22.56 -5.58
CA HIS A 69 -4.92 21.78 -5.09
C HIS A 69 -4.34 20.80 -6.12
N PHE A 70 -5.22 20.21 -6.97
CA PHE A 70 -4.82 19.04 -7.77
C PHE A 70 -5.06 19.21 -9.28
N VAL A 71 -5.62 20.33 -9.69
CA VAL A 71 -5.89 20.73 -11.10
C VAL A 71 -6.90 19.81 -11.82
N SER A 72 -6.84 18.49 -11.62
CA SER A 72 -7.71 17.52 -12.28
C SER A 72 -7.87 16.24 -11.44
N LYS A 73 -8.82 15.38 -11.79
CA LYS A 73 -8.98 14.04 -11.21
C LYS A 73 -7.71 13.19 -11.38
N ARG A 74 -7.06 13.28 -12.56
CA ARG A 74 -5.77 12.60 -12.81
C ARG A 74 -4.66 13.19 -11.94
N GLY A 75 -4.62 14.52 -11.76
CA GLY A 75 -3.67 15.17 -10.85
C GLY A 75 -3.87 14.72 -9.40
N LEU A 76 -5.11 14.59 -8.96
CA LEU A 76 -5.46 14.04 -7.65
C LEU A 76 -4.99 12.58 -7.51
N LEU A 77 -5.26 11.72 -8.50
CA LEU A 77 -4.76 10.33 -8.49
C LEU A 77 -3.24 10.29 -8.39
N ASN A 78 -2.54 11.09 -9.18
CA ASN A 78 -1.07 11.15 -9.14
C ASN A 78 -0.56 11.55 -7.76
N ALA A 79 -1.18 12.54 -7.11
CA ALA A 79 -0.79 12.97 -5.77
C ALA A 79 -1.06 11.88 -4.70
N VAL A 80 -2.15 11.12 -4.85
CA VAL A 80 -2.41 9.95 -3.99
C VAL A 80 -1.37 8.87 -4.21
N VAL A 81 -1.02 8.56 -5.46
CA VAL A 81 0.04 7.57 -5.79
C VAL A 81 1.38 8.02 -5.22
N ASP A 82 1.74 9.30 -5.35
CA ASP A 82 3.00 9.85 -4.81
C ASP A 82 3.10 9.67 -3.30
N ARG A 83 2.03 10.03 -2.58
CA ARG A 83 1.99 9.89 -1.13
C ARG A 83 2.13 8.42 -0.71
N CYS A 84 1.32 7.54 -1.28
CA CYS A 84 1.32 6.12 -0.94
C CYS A 84 2.64 5.42 -1.31
N ALA A 85 3.20 5.74 -2.48
CA ALA A 85 4.49 5.19 -2.88
C ALA A 85 5.62 5.72 -2.00
N GLY A 86 5.59 7.01 -1.63
CA GLY A 86 6.54 7.61 -0.69
C GLY A 86 6.51 6.92 0.67
N GLU A 87 5.33 6.72 1.26
CA GLU A 87 5.15 6.02 2.53
C GLU A 87 5.69 4.58 2.47
N MET A 88 5.42 3.86 1.37
CA MET A 88 5.94 2.50 1.16
C MET A 88 7.46 2.49 1.04
N VAL A 89 8.03 3.39 0.25
CA VAL A 89 9.50 3.51 0.10
C VAL A 89 10.14 3.82 1.43
N SER A 90 9.61 4.79 2.18
CA SER A 90 10.13 5.14 3.52
C SER A 90 10.07 3.94 4.48
N ALA A 91 8.95 3.21 4.52
CA ALA A 91 8.81 2.03 5.36
C ALA A 91 9.82 0.92 5.00
N LEU A 92 10.12 0.76 3.71
CA LEU A 92 11.13 -0.20 3.24
C LEU A 92 12.55 0.27 3.56
N GLU A 93 12.85 1.56 3.40
CA GLU A 93 14.15 2.14 3.74
C GLU A 93 14.42 2.06 5.24
N GLU A 94 13.45 2.37 6.09
CA GLU A 94 13.56 2.20 7.54
C GLU A 94 13.86 0.75 7.92
N ALA A 95 13.16 -0.22 7.29
CA ALA A 95 13.40 -1.63 7.53
C ALA A 95 14.80 -2.11 7.09
N LEU A 96 15.45 -1.40 6.16
CA LEU A 96 16.79 -1.73 5.68
C LEU A 96 17.91 -1.06 6.49
N VAL A 97 17.60 0.05 7.19
CA VAL A 97 18.56 0.79 8.05
C VAL A 97 18.73 0.11 9.41
N GLU A 98 17.72 -0.63 9.91
CA GLU A 98 17.88 -1.43 11.12
C GLU A 98 19.06 -2.40 10.93
N ASP A 99 20.04 -2.30 11.84
CA ASP A 99 21.31 -3.04 11.82
C ASP A 99 21.04 -4.55 12.09
N GLN A 100 20.50 -5.20 11.07
CA GLN A 100 20.08 -6.60 11.12
C GLN A 100 21.20 -7.47 10.52
N PRO A 101 21.54 -8.62 11.13
CA PRO A 101 22.42 -9.61 10.51
C PRO A 101 21.91 -9.97 9.10
N ASP A 102 22.80 -10.22 8.16
CA ASP A 102 22.54 -10.40 6.73
C ASP A 102 21.38 -11.33 6.33
N GLY A 103 20.96 -12.24 7.24
CA GLY A 103 19.78 -13.11 7.02
C GLY A 103 18.41 -12.45 7.20
N ASP A 104 18.34 -11.27 7.82
CA ASP A 104 17.07 -10.67 8.24
C ASP A 104 16.52 -9.58 7.30
N ARG A 105 17.28 -9.14 6.28
CA ARG A 105 16.82 -8.09 5.35
C ARG A 105 15.60 -8.50 4.53
N VAL A 106 15.55 -9.74 4.07
CA VAL A 106 14.36 -10.25 3.35
C VAL A 106 13.16 -10.27 4.29
N GLU A 107 13.36 -10.72 5.54
CA GLU A 107 12.31 -10.71 6.55
C GLU A 107 11.86 -9.29 6.90
N ALA A 108 12.79 -8.36 7.07
CA ALA A 108 12.50 -6.96 7.35
C ALA A 108 11.65 -6.32 6.25
N MET A 109 12.01 -6.52 4.98
CA MET A 109 11.24 -6.05 3.82
C MET A 109 9.84 -6.64 3.77
N VAL A 110 9.71 -7.95 3.91
CA VAL A 110 8.40 -8.62 3.92
C VAL A 110 7.55 -8.10 5.08
N ARG A 111 8.13 -7.94 6.26
CA ARG A 111 7.48 -7.41 7.45
C ARG A 111 6.96 -5.98 7.24
N ALA A 112 7.77 -5.12 6.61
CA ALA A 112 7.39 -3.74 6.27
C ALA A 112 6.20 -3.71 5.30
N VAL A 113 6.24 -4.49 4.22
CA VAL A 113 5.13 -4.56 3.25
C VAL A 113 3.85 -5.08 3.91
N PHE A 114 3.93 -6.14 4.71
CA PHE A 114 2.75 -6.65 5.42
C PHE A 114 2.20 -5.67 6.45
N ARG A 115 3.06 -4.91 7.13
CA ARG A 115 2.63 -3.86 8.06
C ARG A 115 1.80 -2.81 7.33
N VAL A 116 2.32 -2.26 6.24
CA VAL A 116 1.61 -1.26 5.43
C VAL A 116 0.30 -1.82 4.88
N ALA A 117 0.31 -3.07 4.41
CA ALA A 117 -0.88 -3.74 3.90
C ALA A 117 -1.98 -3.94 4.96
N LEU A 118 -1.60 -4.22 6.19
CA LEU A 118 -2.54 -4.41 7.31
C LEU A 118 -3.04 -3.09 7.89
N ASP A 119 -2.16 -2.09 7.95
CA ASP A 119 -2.49 -0.78 8.49
C ASP A 119 -3.34 0.04 7.50
N GLN A 120 -3.14 -0.18 6.21
CA GLN A 120 -3.81 0.56 5.13
C GLN A 120 -4.34 -0.37 4.02
N PRO A 121 -5.39 -1.17 4.27
CA PRO A 121 -5.92 -2.11 3.27
C PRO A 121 -6.41 -1.43 1.98
N VAL A 122 -6.83 -0.16 2.07
CA VAL A 122 -7.26 0.65 0.92
C VAL A 122 -6.09 0.90 -0.05
N LEU A 123 -4.85 0.95 0.46
CA LEU A 123 -3.64 1.07 -0.36
C LEU A 123 -3.48 -0.11 -1.34
N LEU A 124 -3.86 -1.30 -0.92
CA LEU A 124 -3.83 -2.48 -1.79
C LEU A 124 -4.85 -2.36 -2.92
N GLY A 125 -6.03 -1.80 -2.65
CA GLY A 125 -7.02 -1.47 -3.67
C GLY A 125 -6.50 -0.46 -4.68
N LEU A 126 -5.85 0.61 -4.21
CA LEU A 126 -5.19 1.58 -5.08
C LEU A 126 -4.08 0.94 -5.91
N LEU A 127 -3.21 0.13 -5.30
CA LEU A 127 -2.13 -0.56 -6.01
C LEU A 127 -2.68 -1.45 -7.13
N ARG A 128 -3.75 -2.19 -6.87
CA ARG A 128 -4.45 -2.99 -7.88
C ARG A 128 -4.99 -2.12 -9.01
N GLU A 129 -5.63 -0.98 -8.68
CA GLU A 129 -6.19 -0.06 -9.66
C GLU A 129 -5.09 0.53 -10.57
N VAL A 130 -3.99 1.03 -9.99
CA VAL A 130 -2.91 1.66 -10.77
C VAL A 130 -2.03 0.66 -11.50
N SER A 131 -2.05 -0.63 -11.13
CA SER A 131 -1.33 -1.70 -11.82
C SER A 131 -2.11 -2.27 -13.01
N ARG A 132 -3.37 -1.86 -13.23
CA ARG A 132 -4.15 -2.30 -14.39
C ARG A 132 -3.55 -1.74 -15.69
N PRO A 133 -3.65 -2.49 -16.81
CA PRO A 133 -3.24 -1.98 -18.11
C PRO A 133 -3.93 -0.65 -18.43
N ASN A 134 -3.16 0.33 -18.90
CA ASN A 134 -3.63 1.68 -19.27
C ASN A 134 -4.21 2.52 -18.11
N SER A 135 -3.98 2.14 -16.86
CA SER A 135 -4.36 2.98 -15.73
C SER A 135 -3.70 4.36 -15.81
N PRO A 136 -4.44 5.46 -15.54
CA PRO A 136 -3.87 6.80 -15.54
C PRO A 136 -2.73 6.99 -14.53
N GLY A 137 -2.68 6.17 -13.46
CA GLY A 137 -1.65 6.20 -12.42
C GLY A 137 -0.44 5.29 -12.68
N ALA A 138 -0.50 4.40 -13.69
CA ALA A 138 0.53 3.38 -13.91
C ALA A 138 1.93 3.95 -14.16
N GLN A 139 2.04 5.01 -14.95
CA GLN A 139 3.32 5.67 -15.21
C GLN A 139 3.90 6.31 -13.95
N ARG A 140 3.04 6.89 -13.10
CA ARG A 140 3.46 7.51 -11.84
C ARG A 140 3.99 6.46 -10.86
N LEU A 141 3.27 5.36 -10.69
CA LEU A 141 3.72 4.22 -9.88
C LEU A 141 5.06 3.67 -10.36
N ARG A 142 5.23 3.50 -11.68
CA ARG A 142 6.50 3.04 -12.27
C ARG A 142 7.67 3.92 -11.88
N GLY A 143 7.51 5.25 -11.93
CA GLY A 143 8.55 6.20 -11.54
C GLY A 143 9.03 6.05 -10.11
N HIS A 144 8.15 5.62 -9.19
CA HIS A 144 8.53 5.33 -7.80
C HIS A 144 9.18 3.95 -7.63
N LEU A 145 8.69 2.94 -8.36
CA LEU A 145 9.19 1.57 -8.23
C LEU A 145 10.55 1.36 -8.90
N GLU A 146 10.80 2.00 -10.02
CA GLU A 146 12.01 1.80 -10.83
C GLU A 146 13.32 2.04 -10.05
N PRO A 147 13.50 3.16 -9.30
CA PRO A 147 14.69 3.37 -8.49
C PRO A 147 14.85 2.34 -7.37
N LEU A 148 13.75 1.95 -6.74
CA LEU A 148 13.74 0.95 -5.66
C LEU A 148 14.17 -0.43 -6.19
N LEU A 149 13.60 -0.86 -7.31
CA LEU A 149 13.94 -2.14 -7.94
C LEU A 149 15.38 -2.16 -8.45
N ALA A 150 15.88 -1.03 -8.98
CA ALA A 150 17.27 -0.92 -9.40
C ALA A 150 18.23 -1.11 -8.22
N ARG A 151 17.99 -0.45 -7.09
CA ARG A 151 18.79 -0.61 -5.87
C ARG A 151 18.74 -2.04 -5.32
N ALA A 152 17.53 -2.62 -5.27
CA ALA A 152 17.36 -4.00 -4.82
C ALA A 152 18.12 -4.99 -5.70
N ARG A 153 18.09 -4.81 -7.02
CA ARG A 153 18.84 -5.63 -7.96
C ARG A 153 20.35 -5.56 -7.73
N VAL A 154 20.92 -4.36 -7.61
CA VAL A 154 22.35 -4.17 -7.36
C VAL A 154 22.78 -4.86 -6.06
N TRP A 155 21.98 -4.71 -5.00
CA TRP A 155 22.24 -5.39 -3.74
C TRP A 155 22.21 -6.92 -3.90
N MET A 156 21.18 -7.47 -4.55
CA MET A 156 21.07 -8.93 -4.76
C MET A 156 22.23 -9.49 -5.57
N GLU A 157 22.64 -8.79 -6.63
CA GLU A 157 23.81 -9.17 -7.46
C GLU A 157 25.10 -9.19 -6.64
N ALA A 158 25.28 -8.24 -5.70
CA ALA A 158 26.41 -8.22 -4.78
C ALA A 158 26.39 -9.39 -3.79
N GLU A 159 25.20 -9.71 -3.22
CA GLU A 159 25.04 -10.86 -2.32
C GLU A 159 25.28 -12.20 -3.03
N MET A 160 24.83 -12.33 -4.28
CA MET A 160 25.09 -13.49 -5.13
C MET A 160 26.58 -13.64 -5.45
N ALA A 161 27.26 -12.53 -5.76
CA ALA A 161 28.70 -12.52 -6.02
C ALA A 161 29.52 -12.91 -4.79
N ALA A 162 29.07 -12.51 -3.61
CA ALA A 162 29.67 -12.86 -2.33
C ALA A 162 29.34 -14.28 -1.82
N GLY A 163 28.48 -15.02 -2.51
CA GLY A 163 28.06 -16.37 -2.14
C GLY A 163 27.06 -16.41 -0.96
N ARG A 164 26.57 -15.27 -0.51
CA ARG A 164 25.55 -15.18 0.57
C ARG A 164 24.13 -15.38 0.06
N MET A 165 23.93 -15.27 -1.24
CA MET A 165 22.66 -15.51 -1.89
C MET A 165 22.83 -16.51 -3.05
N ARG A 166 21.82 -17.35 -3.27
CA ARG A 166 21.77 -18.29 -4.40
C ARG A 166 21.88 -17.55 -5.73
N ARG A 167 22.74 -18.03 -6.63
CA ARG A 167 22.87 -17.47 -7.98
C ARG A 167 21.61 -17.72 -8.79
N THR A 168 20.92 -16.65 -9.20
CA THR A 168 19.72 -16.66 -10.01
C THR A 168 19.60 -15.34 -10.77
N ASP A 169 18.59 -15.22 -11.62
CA ASP A 169 18.24 -13.94 -12.24
C ASP A 169 17.60 -13.02 -11.19
N ALA A 170 18.32 -11.96 -10.79
CA ALA A 170 17.87 -11.01 -9.78
C ALA A 170 16.58 -10.29 -10.17
N GLN A 171 16.38 -10.00 -11.46
CA GLN A 171 15.17 -9.32 -11.95
C GLN A 171 13.95 -10.23 -11.86
N LEU A 172 14.07 -11.49 -12.28
CA LEU A 172 12.99 -12.47 -12.19
C LEU A 172 12.68 -12.80 -10.74
N LEU A 173 13.69 -12.88 -9.86
CA LEU A 173 13.48 -13.13 -8.44
C LEU A 173 12.73 -11.96 -7.79
N LEU A 174 13.10 -10.71 -8.06
CA LEU A 174 12.38 -9.53 -7.58
C LEU A 174 10.93 -9.49 -8.05
N LEU A 175 10.69 -9.79 -9.34
CA LEU A 175 9.34 -9.85 -9.89
C LEU A 175 8.51 -10.95 -9.22
N SER A 176 9.10 -12.13 -9.02
CA SER A 176 8.44 -13.26 -8.35
C SER A 176 8.12 -12.94 -6.89
N ALA A 177 9.08 -12.34 -6.16
CA ALA A 177 8.87 -11.91 -4.79
C ALA A 177 7.76 -10.85 -4.70
N TYR A 178 7.81 -9.82 -5.55
CA TYR A 178 6.76 -8.79 -5.63
C TYR A 178 5.39 -9.41 -5.90
N SER A 179 5.27 -10.25 -6.94
CA SER A 179 4.01 -10.88 -7.32
C SER A 179 3.45 -11.75 -6.20
N THR A 180 4.32 -12.50 -5.52
CA THR A 180 3.91 -13.37 -4.41
C THR A 180 3.43 -12.55 -3.21
N VAL A 181 4.18 -11.51 -2.82
CA VAL A 181 3.81 -10.65 -1.68
C VAL A 181 2.51 -9.90 -1.96
N VAL A 182 2.40 -9.28 -3.13
CA VAL A 182 1.19 -8.53 -3.53
C VAL A 182 0.01 -9.48 -3.69
N GLY A 183 0.18 -10.62 -4.34
CA GLY A 183 -0.89 -11.61 -4.50
C GLY A 183 -1.43 -12.08 -3.15
N VAL A 184 -0.56 -12.49 -2.23
CA VAL A 184 -0.97 -12.92 -0.88
C VAL A 184 -1.66 -11.79 -0.10
N ALA A 185 -1.29 -10.53 -0.34
CA ALA A 185 -1.88 -9.39 0.33
C ALA A 185 -3.20 -8.91 -0.28
N THR A 186 -3.41 -9.10 -1.61
CA THR A 186 -4.54 -8.51 -2.34
C THR A 186 -5.62 -9.51 -2.78
N GLU A 187 -5.28 -10.80 -2.93
CA GLU A 187 -6.18 -11.81 -3.50
C GLU A 187 -7.13 -12.42 -2.43
N ILE A 188 -7.98 -11.57 -1.83
CA ILE A 188 -8.90 -11.98 -0.75
C ILE A 188 -9.84 -13.09 -1.20
N GLU A 189 -10.37 -13.04 -2.42
CA GLU A 189 -11.29 -14.05 -2.94
C GLU A 189 -10.60 -15.40 -3.21
N VAL A 190 -9.36 -15.39 -3.71
CA VAL A 190 -8.55 -16.60 -3.86
C VAL A 190 -8.26 -17.22 -2.50
N LEU A 191 -7.96 -16.40 -1.49
CA LEU A 191 -7.72 -16.85 -0.13
C LEU A 191 -8.99 -17.46 0.49
N ARG A 192 -10.15 -16.85 0.28
CA ARG A 192 -11.46 -17.39 0.72
C ARG A 192 -11.76 -18.73 0.05
N ALA A 193 -11.52 -18.82 -1.28
CA ALA A 193 -11.70 -20.06 -2.02
C ALA A 193 -10.76 -21.18 -1.52
N ALA A 194 -9.56 -20.82 -1.06
CA ALA A 194 -8.61 -21.73 -0.42
C ALA A 194 -8.94 -22.04 1.06
N GLY A 195 -10.08 -21.59 1.58
CA GLY A 195 -10.49 -21.81 2.98
C GLY A 195 -9.74 -20.96 4.00
N VAL A 196 -9.05 -19.89 3.55
CA VAL A 196 -8.27 -19.02 4.43
C VAL A 196 -9.11 -17.81 4.82
N GLY A 197 -9.62 -17.80 6.05
CA GLY A 197 -10.44 -16.70 6.58
C GLY A 197 -9.66 -15.40 6.83
N PRO A 198 -10.36 -14.25 6.98
CA PRO A 198 -9.75 -12.93 7.17
C PRO A 198 -9.27 -12.65 8.60
N THR A 199 -9.15 -13.66 9.46
CA THR A 199 -8.75 -13.49 10.86
C THR A 199 -7.23 -13.30 11.01
N LEU A 200 -6.78 -12.73 12.14
CA LEU A 200 -5.37 -12.44 12.42
C LEU A 200 -4.47 -13.69 12.37
N ARG A 201 -4.95 -14.85 12.85
CA ARG A 201 -4.20 -16.09 12.83
C ARG A 201 -3.72 -16.51 11.42
N PRO A 202 -4.60 -16.58 10.40
CA PRO A 202 -4.19 -16.86 9.03
C PRO A 202 -3.23 -15.82 8.45
N VAL A 203 -3.33 -14.54 8.83
CA VAL A 203 -2.41 -13.50 8.35
C VAL A 203 -0.99 -13.74 8.86
N VAL A 204 -0.82 -14.04 10.15
CA VAL A 204 0.49 -14.35 10.75
C VAL A 204 1.07 -15.63 10.15
N GLN A 205 0.25 -16.65 9.97
CA GLN A 205 0.68 -17.91 9.37
C GLN A 205 1.10 -17.72 7.92
N ARG A 206 0.33 -17.00 7.11
CA ARG A 206 0.66 -16.67 5.71
C ARG A 206 1.99 -15.92 5.60
N ARG A 207 2.21 -14.92 6.46
CA ARG A 207 3.50 -14.21 6.50
C ARG A 207 4.65 -15.18 6.78
N ARG A 208 4.49 -16.10 7.74
CA ARG A 208 5.53 -17.09 8.08
C ARG A 208 5.83 -18.03 6.91
N GLU A 209 4.80 -18.53 6.23
CA GLU A 209 4.97 -19.42 5.07
C GLU A 209 5.59 -18.68 3.89
N LEU A 210 5.16 -17.44 3.64
CA LEU A 210 5.76 -16.59 2.60
C LEU A 210 7.24 -16.34 2.88
N LEU A 211 7.61 -16.05 4.14
CA LEU A 211 9.00 -15.87 4.52
C LEU A 211 9.83 -17.13 4.30
N ARG A 212 9.30 -18.30 4.66
CA ARG A 212 9.99 -19.57 4.38
C ARG A 212 10.19 -19.79 2.90
N PHE A 213 9.16 -19.54 2.09
CA PHE A 213 9.23 -19.66 0.62
C PHE A 213 10.28 -18.72 0.03
N LEU A 214 10.28 -17.45 0.42
CA LEU A 214 11.24 -16.47 -0.06
C LEU A 214 12.67 -16.79 0.39
N ARG A 215 12.88 -17.21 1.65
CA ARG A 215 14.19 -17.65 2.14
C ARG A 215 14.70 -18.86 1.36
N ALA A 216 13.89 -19.88 1.16
CA ALA A 216 14.26 -21.04 0.37
C ALA A 216 14.65 -20.69 -1.09
N SER A 217 14.14 -19.57 -1.60
CA SER A 217 14.45 -19.08 -2.95
C SER A 217 15.78 -18.31 -3.02
N VAL A 218 16.23 -17.74 -1.89
CA VAL A 218 17.43 -16.88 -1.82
C VAL A 218 18.60 -17.51 -1.09
N ASP A 219 18.37 -18.49 -0.19
CA ASP A 219 19.42 -19.15 0.56
C ASP A 219 20.41 -19.83 -0.40
N PRO A 220 21.72 -19.78 -0.11
CA PRO A 220 22.71 -20.50 -0.88
C PRO A 220 22.35 -21.99 -0.97
N ALA A 221 22.55 -22.60 -2.14
CA ALA A 221 22.39 -24.04 -2.28
C ALA A 221 23.43 -24.73 -1.37
N THR A 222 22.98 -25.54 -0.41
CA THR A 222 23.81 -26.41 0.42
C THR A 222 24.54 -27.45 -0.42
#